data_2a4ff39eecc975e815c77aef6339be08
#
_entry.id   2a4ff39eecc975e815c77aef6339be08
#
_cell.length_a   1.000
_cell.length_b   1.000
_cell.length_c   1.000
_cell.angle_alpha   90.00
_cell.angle_beta   90.00
_cell.angle_gamma   90.00
#
_symmetry.space_group_name_H-M   'P 1'
#
loop_
_entity.id
_entity.type
_entity.pdbx_description
1 polymer ?
#
loop_
_entity_poly.entity_id
_entity_poly.type
_entity_poly.pdbx_seq_one_letter_code
_entity_poly.pdbx_strand_id
1 'polypeptide(L)'
;MRATDRAALATSQGGWPFASLVLVALDHDASPLLLISDLSEHAKNIKAEARVSLLFDGTQGLDDPLTGPRVTVLGEAAPVDDARLKARFLARHPAAELYAGFTDFHVHRVEIARAHLVAGFGRIHWVEARDLLVTPDGSFAREEPVTLAVVNADAKMVSAAVQSLGLGGEGWRVTGADPEGLDVRRRGSIARLALPLPSLSAEAVRDALARGEFSRS
;
A
#
# COMPACT_ATOMS: atom_id res chain seq x y z
N MET A 1 2.41 -0.43 7.16
CA MET A 1 1.36 -0.53 6.13
C MET A 1 1.95 -0.65 4.73
N ARG A 2 2.80 0.28 4.26
CA ARG A 2 3.31 0.29 2.87
C ARG A 2 4.13 -0.94 2.46
N ALA A 3 4.74 -1.65 3.42
CA ALA A 3 5.51 -2.87 3.16
C ALA A 3 4.66 -4.12 2.90
N THR A 4 3.33 -4.06 3.05
CA THR A 4 2.42 -5.18 2.80
C THR A 4 1.53 -4.91 1.59
N ASP A 5 1.05 -5.96 0.93
CA ASP A 5 0.15 -5.88 -0.22
C ASP A 5 -1.24 -6.49 0.06
N ARG A 6 -1.46 -6.93 1.28
CA ARG A 6 -2.72 -7.55 1.73
C ARG A 6 -2.97 -7.24 3.20
N ALA A 7 -4.21 -7.37 3.60
CA ALA A 7 -4.63 -7.21 4.99
C ALA A 7 -5.80 -8.14 5.31
N ALA A 8 -6.00 -8.42 6.60
CA ALA A 8 -7.26 -8.96 7.07
C ALA A 8 -8.23 -7.80 7.26
N LEU A 9 -9.31 -7.79 6.47
CA LEU A 9 -10.41 -6.83 6.57
C LEU A 9 -11.47 -7.40 7.50
N ALA A 10 -11.81 -6.70 8.56
CA ALA A 10 -12.96 -6.98 9.40
C ALA A 10 -14.10 -6.04 9.09
N THR A 11 -15.30 -6.62 8.90
CA THR A 11 -16.57 -5.93 8.67
C THR A 11 -17.63 -6.45 9.64
N SER A 12 -18.79 -5.81 9.72
CA SER A 12 -19.92 -6.26 10.56
C SER A 12 -20.99 -6.92 9.70
N GLN A 13 -21.30 -8.18 9.97
CA GLN A 13 -22.38 -8.92 9.34
C GLN A 13 -23.51 -9.13 10.35
N GLY A 14 -24.52 -8.25 10.33
CA GLY A 14 -25.62 -8.33 11.29
C GLY A 14 -25.15 -8.25 12.75
N GLY A 15 -24.13 -7.46 13.04
CA GLY A 15 -23.51 -7.34 14.36
C GLY A 15 -22.40 -8.36 14.65
N TRP A 16 -22.19 -9.36 13.78
CA TRP A 16 -21.10 -10.32 13.92
C TRP A 16 -19.83 -9.80 13.24
N PRO A 17 -18.64 -9.93 13.86
CA PRO A 17 -17.38 -9.66 13.17
C PRO A 17 -17.16 -10.66 12.03
N PHE A 18 -16.92 -10.16 10.83
CA PHE A 18 -16.65 -10.97 9.64
C PHE A 18 -15.28 -10.59 9.07
N ALA A 19 -14.36 -11.54 9.00
CA ALA A 19 -12.99 -11.34 8.50
C ALA A 19 -12.82 -11.87 7.08
N SER A 20 -12.13 -11.11 6.24
CA SER A 20 -11.79 -11.45 4.87
C SER A 20 -10.33 -11.13 4.57
N LEU A 21 -9.67 -11.90 3.72
CA LEU A 21 -8.40 -11.51 3.14
C LEU A 21 -8.66 -10.58 1.95
N VAL A 22 -8.02 -9.41 1.93
CA VAL A 22 -8.13 -8.45 0.83
C VAL A 22 -6.74 -8.00 0.36
N LEU A 23 -6.63 -7.70 -0.95
CA LEU A 23 -5.48 -6.99 -1.48
C LEU A 23 -5.61 -5.51 -1.14
N VAL A 24 -4.48 -4.87 -0.80
CA VAL A 24 -4.45 -3.46 -0.40
C VAL A 24 -3.36 -2.71 -1.17
N ALA A 25 -3.71 -1.58 -1.74
CA ALA A 25 -2.78 -0.52 -2.09
C ALA A 25 -2.96 0.65 -1.12
N LEU A 26 -2.00 1.56 -1.07
CA LEU A 26 -2.14 2.78 -0.29
C LEU A 26 -2.09 3.99 -1.22
N ASP A 27 -2.93 4.97 -0.97
CA ASP A 27 -2.82 6.28 -1.62
C ASP A 27 -1.56 7.03 -1.16
N HIS A 28 -1.27 8.17 -1.74
CA HIS A 28 -0.10 8.99 -1.38
C HIS A 28 -0.11 9.41 0.09
N ASP A 29 -1.29 9.68 0.64
CA ASP A 29 -1.49 10.01 2.05
C ASP A 29 -1.45 8.82 3.01
N ALA A 30 -1.23 7.60 2.51
CA ALA A 30 -1.29 6.33 3.22
C ALA A 30 -2.70 5.80 3.52
N SER A 31 -3.77 6.39 2.98
CA SER A 31 -5.12 5.82 3.06
C SER A 31 -5.21 4.49 2.29
N PRO A 32 -5.80 3.43 2.88
CA PRO A 32 -5.95 2.14 2.20
C PRO A 32 -6.95 2.20 1.04
N LEU A 33 -6.58 1.53 -0.04
CA LEU A 33 -7.38 1.33 -1.24
C LEU A 33 -7.66 -0.18 -1.41
N LEU A 34 -8.92 -0.52 -1.64
CA LEU A 34 -9.39 -1.87 -1.89
C LEU A 34 -10.10 -1.91 -3.25
N LEU A 35 -9.98 -2.99 -3.99
CA LEU A 35 -10.78 -3.24 -5.19
C LEU A 35 -11.73 -4.41 -4.88
N ILE A 36 -13.00 -4.12 -4.73
CA ILE A 36 -14.01 -5.03 -4.16
C ILE A 36 -15.17 -5.20 -5.13
N SER A 37 -15.61 -6.46 -5.31
CA SER A 37 -16.84 -6.79 -6.05
C SER A 37 -18.06 -6.64 -5.15
N ASP A 38 -19.12 -6.02 -5.67
CA ASP A 38 -20.43 -5.89 -5.00
C ASP A 38 -21.05 -7.24 -4.61
N LEU A 39 -20.61 -8.33 -5.26
CA LEU A 39 -21.10 -9.68 -4.98
C LEU A 39 -20.50 -10.26 -3.70
N SER A 40 -19.39 -9.69 -3.20
CA SER A 40 -18.71 -10.20 -2.01
C SER A 40 -19.46 -9.88 -0.73
N GLU A 41 -19.35 -10.76 0.27
CA GLU A 41 -19.98 -10.53 1.57
C GLU A 41 -19.47 -9.27 2.27
N HIS A 42 -18.16 -9.02 2.20
CA HIS A 42 -17.60 -7.81 2.79
C HIS A 42 -18.09 -6.52 2.10
N ALA A 43 -18.38 -6.52 0.79
CA ALA A 43 -18.99 -5.37 0.12
C ALA A 43 -20.42 -5.11 0.64
N LYS A 44 -21.25 -6.16 0.77
CA LYS A 44 -22.58 -6.07 1.34
C LYS A 44 -22.54 -5.56 2.79
N ASN A 45 -21.56 -6.03 3.57
CA ASN A 45 -21.37 -5.59 4.95
C ASN A 45 -20.98 -4.11 5.02
N ILE A 46 -20.03 -3.65 4.19
CA ILE A 46 -19.61 -2.24 4.11
C ILE A 46 -20.77 -1.34 3.71
N LYS A 47 -21.63 -1.78 2.78
CA LYS A 47 -22.82 -1.03 2.38
C LYS A 47 -23.82 -0.87 3.52
N ALA A 48 -23.93 -1.84 4.41
CA ALA A 48 -24.81 -1.80 5.58
C ALA A 48 -24.18 -1.03 6.75
N GLU A 49 -22.88 -1.17 6.96
CA GLU A 49 -22.08 -0.54 8.02
C GLU A 49 -20.69 -0.25 7.49
N ALA A 50 -20.39 1.02 7.25
CA ALA A 50 -19.14 1.46 6.60
C ALA A 50 -17.88 1.29 7.47
N ARG A 51 -18.05 1.16 8.79
CA ARG A 51 -16.93 1.00 9.72
C ARG A 51 -16.24 -0.34 9.53
N VAL A 52 -14.92 -0.26 9.33
CA VAL A 52 -14.06 -1.41 9.06
C VAL A 52 -12.81 -1.37 9.92
N SER A 53 -12.15 -2.52 9.97
CA SER A 53 -10.80 -2.65 10.53
C SER A 53 -9.93 -3.41 9.55
N LEU A 54 -8.69 -2.93 9.34
CA LEU A 54 -7.68 -3.57 8.52
C LEU A 54 -6.46 -3.93 9.38
N LEU A 55 -6.13 -5.20 9.47
CA LEU A 55 -4.89 -5.67 10.10
C LEU A 55 -3.81 -5.85 9.02
N PHE A 56 -2.79 -5.01 9.09
CA PHE A 56 -1.56 -5.15 8.32
C PHE A 56 -0.54 -5.92 9.16
N ASP A 57 -0.15 -7.08 8.65
CA ASP A 57 0.76 -8.00 9.31
C ASP A 57 2.17 -7.88 8.71
N GLY A 58 3.10 -7.36 9.49
CA GLY A 58 4.53 -7.26 9.15
C GLY A 58 5.39 -8.35 9.80
N THR A 59 4.78 -9.44 10.28
CA THR A 59 5.48 -10.48 11.03
C THR A 59 5.97 -11.65 10.16
N GLN A 60 5.70 -11.59 8.87
CA GLN A 60 6.01 -12.67 7.93
C GLN A 60 7.51 -12.99 7.94
N GLY A 61 7.84 -14.27 8.13
CA GLY A 61 9.22 -14.77 8.13
C GLY A 61 9.93 -14.65 9.49
N LEU A 62 9.23 -14.24 10.55
CA LEU A 62 9.75 -14.26 11.91
C LEU A 62 9.49 -15.60 12.58
N ASP A 63 10.43 -16.08 13.38
CA ASP A 63 10.29 -17.30 14.16
C ASP A 63 9.17 -17.18 15.21
N ASP A 64 9.05 -15.99 15.84
CA ASP A 64 7.95 -15.64 16.71
C ASP A 64 7.20 -14.41 16.15
N PRO A 65 6.02 -14.63 15.53
CA PRO A 65 5.20 -13.55 14.96
C PRO A 65 4.78 -12.49 15.98
N LEU A 66 4.65 -12.82 17.26
CA LEU A 66 4.22 -11.86 18.28
C LEU A 66 5.27 -10.81 18.61
N THR A 67 6.53 -11.04 18.24
CA THR A 67 7.61 -10.08 18.40
C THR A 67 7.69 -9.06 17.28
N GLY A 68 7.00 -9.30 16.16
CA GLY A 68 7.07 -8.47 14.97
C GLY A 68 6.06 -7.31 14.93
N PRO A 69 6.25 -6.38 13.98
CA PRO A 69 5.38 -5.23 13.82
C PRO A 69 4.04 -5.63 13.17
N ARG A 70 2.96 -5.08 13.68
CA ARG A 70 1.62 -5.16 13.09
C ARG A 70 0.84 -3.91 13.40
N VAL A 71 -0.07 -3.53 12.53
CA VAL A 71 -0.93 -2.36 12.73
C VAL A 71 -2.37 -2.68 12.35
N THR A 72 -3.28 -2.37 13.27
CA THR A 72 -4.72 -2.42 13.02
C THR A 72 -5.21 -1.00 12.76
N VAL A 73 -5.71 -0.75 11.58
CA VAL A 73 -6.32 0.52 11.18
C VAL A 73 -7.82 0.44 11.36
N LEU A 74 -8.40 1.41 12.02
CA LEU A 74 -9.85 1.60 12.15
C LEU A 74 -10.27 2.78 11.27
N GLY A 75 -11.37 2.62 10.53
CA GLY A 75 -11.86 3.67 9.65
C GLY A 75 -13.19 3.31 8.99
N GLU A 76 -13.59 4.11 8.03
CA GLU A 76 -14.79 3.91 7.22
C GLU A 76 -14.40 3.68 5.76
N ALA A 77 -14.95 2.63 5.16
CA ALA A 77 -14.74 2.29 3.76
C ALA A 77 -15.89 2.82 2.92
N ALA A 78 -15.56 3.53 1.84
CA ALA A 78 -16.56 4.01 0.88
C ALA A 78 -16.06 3.82 -0.56
N PRO A 79 -16.97 3.52 -1.52
CA PRO A 79 -16.62 3.48 -2.93
C PRO A 79 -16.22 4.88 -3.41
N VAL A 80 -15.21 4.92 -4.29
CA VAL A 80 -14.75 6.15 -4.93
C VAL A 80 -14.61 5.93 -6.44
N ASP A 81 -15.08 6.90 -7.23
CA ASP A 81 -14.90 6.92 -8.67
C ASP A 81 -13.73 7.84 -9.03
N ASP A 82 -12.52 7.30 -8.89
CA ASP A 82 -11.27 8.00 -9.17
C ASP A 82 -10.34 7.09 -10.00
N ALA A 83 -10.16 7.45 -11.26
CA ALA A 83 -9.32 6.69 -12.20
C ALA A 83 -7.84 6.61 -11.74
N ARG A 84 -7.33 7.65 -11.07
CA ARG A 84 -5.97 7.66 -10.51
C ARG A 84 -5.81 6.61 -9.41
N LEU A 85 -6.77 6.53 -8.48
CA LEU A 85 -6.74 5.54 -7.40
C LEU A 85 -6.84 4.11 -7.95
N LYS A 86 -7.69 3.92 -8.97
CA LYS A 86 -7.79 2.63 -9.67
C LYS A 86 -6.47 2.26 -10.34
N ALA A 87 -5.87 3.18 -11.07
CA ALA A 87 -4.58 2.96 -11.73
C ALA A 87 -3.47 2.62 -10.70
N ARG A 88 -3.43 3.34 -9.56
CA ARG A 88 -2.48 3.08 -8.48
C ARG A 88 -2.68 1.69 -7.86
N PHE A 89 -3.93 1.27 -7.63
CA PHE A 89 -4.24 -0.08 -7.16
C PHE A 89 -3.76 -1.14 -8.15
N LEU A 90 -4.04 -0.98 -9.45
CA LEU A 90 -3.64 -1.92 -10.49
C LEU A 90 -2.13 -1.99 -10.69
N ALA A 91 -1.42 -0.87 -10.58
CA ALA A 91 0.04 -0.87 -10.61
C ALA A 91 0.63 -1.71 -9.47
N ARG A 92 0.04 -1.61 -8.27
CA ARG A 92 0.42 -2.44 -7.11
C ARG A 92 0.04 -3.91 -7.30
N HIS A 93 -1.11 -4.19 -7.94
CA HIS A 93 -1.72 -5.52 -8.13
C HIS A 93 -2.03 -5.80 -9.60
N PRO A 94 -1.02 -6.04 -10.48
CA PRO A 94 -1.25 -6.20 -11.91
C PRO A 94 -2.20 -7.35 -12.26
N ALA A 95 -2.26 -8.41 -11.45
CA ALA A 95 -3.20 -9.51 -11.67
C ALA A 95 -4.67 -9.09 -11.54
N ALA A 96 -4.95 -7.98 -10.87
CA ALA A 96 -6.30 -7.45 -10.72
C ALA A 96 -6.87 -6.86 -12.02
N GLU A 97 -6.02 -6.59 -13.04
CA GLU A 97 -6.46 -6.15 -14.37
C GLU A 97 -7.45 -7.13 -15.00
N LEU A 98 -7.36 -8.43 -14.67
CA LEU A 98 -8.26 -9.47 -15.19
C LEU A 98 -9.73 -9.24 -14.82
N TYR A 99 -10.02 -8.57 -13.71
CA TYR A 99 -11.38 -8.36 -13.22
C TYR A 99 -11.72 -6.89 -12.94
N ALA A 100 -10.75 -6.00 -12.94
CA ALA A 100 -10.96 -4.58 -12.66
C ALA A 100 -11.88 -3.86 -13.66
N GLY A 101 -12.09 -4.45 -14.85
CA GLY A 101 -13.01 -3.94 -15.87
C GLY A 101 -14.47 -4.39 -15.67
N PHE A 102 -14.76 -5.29 -14.74
CA PHE A 102 -16.13 -5.74 -14.48
C PHE A 102 -16.93 -4.65 -13.77
N THR A 103 -18.21 -4.54 -14.10
CA THR A 103 -19.08 -3.46 -13.63
C THR A 103 -19.40 -3.51 -12.15
N ASP A 104 -19.20 -4.65 -11.52
CA ASP A 104 -19.42 -4.88 -10.10
C ASP A 104 -18.15 -4.66 -9.24
N PHE A 105 -17.00 -4.33 -9.86
CA PHE A 105 -15.78 -4.06 -9.12
C PHE A 105 -15.55 -2.55 -8.94
N HIS A 106 -15.51 -2.11 -7.69
CA HIS A 106 -15.32 -0.71 -7.33
C HIS A 106 -14.11 -0.51 -6.42
N VAL A 107 -13.40 0.59 -6.64
CA VAL A 107 -12.37 1.03 -5.70
C VAL A 107 -13.05 1.58 -4.46
N HIS A 108 -12.66 1.07 -3.30
CA HIS A 108 -13.04 1.61 -2.01
C HIS A 108 -11.83 2.27 -1.37
N ARG A 109 -12.01 3.47 -0.83
CA ARG A 109 -11.01 4.14 -0.01
C ARG A 109 -11.43 4.05 1.44
N VAL A 110 -10.47 3.76 2.32
CA VAL A 110 -10.71 3.73 3.75
C VAL A 110 -10.25 5.07 4.34
N GLU A 111 -11.20 5.84 4.86
CA GLU A 111 -10.92 7.01 5.67
C GLU A 111 -10.51 6.56 7.07
N ILE A 112 -9.25 6.79 7.41
CA ILE A 112 -8.68 6.33 8.68
C ILE A 112 -9.13 7.25 9.81
N ALA A 113 -9.70 6.67 10.87
CA ALA A 113 -9.97 7.36 12.12
C ALA A 113 -8.75 7.30 13.07
N ARG A 114 -8.20 6.11 13.26
CA ARG A 114 -7.02 5.86 14.09
C ARG A 114 -6.41 4.49 13.82
N ALA A 115 -5.21 4.27 14.31
CA ALA A 115 -4.53 2.98 14.21
C ALA A 115 -4.00 2.51 15.57
N HIS A 116 -3.94 1.19 15.75
CA HIS A 116 -3.31 0.52 16.88
C HIS A 116 -2.03 -0.16 16.39
N LEU A 117 -0.89 0.40 16.71
CA LEU A 117 0.42 -0.10 16.34
C LEU A 117 0.98 -0.98 17.46
N VAL A 118 1.41 -2.18 17.09
CA VAL A 118 2.24 -3.06 17.93
C VAL A 118 3.56 -3.26 17.20
N ALA A 119 4.64 -2.71 17.74
CA ALA A 119 5.98 -2.76 17.15
C ALA A 119 6.92 -3.71 17.92
N GLY A 120 6.40 -4.84 18.38
CA GLY A 120 7.07 -5.80 19.24
C GLY A 120 6.68 -5.66 20.72
N PHE A 121 7.34 -6.44 21.59
CA PHE A 121 7.00 -6.49 23.02
C PHE A 121 7.12 -5.12 23.69
N GLY A 122 6.05 -4.69 24.37
CA GLY A 122 5.99 -3.44 25.15
C GLY A 122 5.90 -2.16 24.34
N ARG A 123 5.93 -2.20 23.00
CA ARG A 123 5.78 -1.04 22.14
C ARG A 123 4.42 -1.05 21.47
N ILE A 124 3.42 -0.59 22.22
CA ILE A 124 2.01 -0.59 21.82
C ILE A 124 1.52 0.85 21.91
N HIS A 125 0.99 1.38 20.80
CA HIS A 125 0.54 2.75 20.70
C HIS A 125 -0.75 2.87 19.90
N TRP A 126 -1.65 3.73 20.35
CA TRP A 126 -2.69 4.29 19.51
C TRP A 126 -2.15 5.51 18.79
N VAL A 127 -2.45 5.61 17.49
CA VAL A 127 -2.01 6.69 16.62
C VAL A 127 -3.25 7.28 15.96
N GLU A 128 -3.50 8.55 16.14
CA GLU A 128 -4.62 9.24 15.51
C GLU A 128 -4.34 9.45 14.02
N ALA A 129 -5.39 9.58 13.20
CA ALA A 129 -5.25 9.74 11.75
C ALA A 129 -4.30 10.88 11.35
N ARG A 130 -4.37 12.03 12.04
CA ARG A 130 -3.52 13.21 11.78
C ARG A 130 -2.01 12.95 11.97
N ASP A 131 -1.67 11.97 12.83
CA ASP A 131 -0.28 11.61 13.14
C ASP A 131 0.21 10.42 12.30
N LEU A 132 -0.72 9.73 11.62
CA LEU A 132 -0.47 8.59 10.74
C LEU A 132 -0.44 8.98 9.26
N LEU A 133 -1.37 9.85 8.86
CA LEU A 133 -1.53 10.24 7.47
C LEU A 133 -0.49 11.30 7.07
N VAL A 134 0.04 11.13 5.88
CA VAL A 134 0.91 12.11 5.24
C VAL A 134 0.03 13.12 4.50
N THR A 135 0.36 14.41 4.57
CA THR A 135 -0.27 15.42 3.71
C THR A 135 0.60 15.59 2.46
N PRO A 136 0.32 14.88 1.36
CA PRO A 136 1.11 15.00 0.16
C PRO A 136 0.86 16.36 -0.49
N ASP A 137 1.91 16.97 -1.01
CA ASP A 137 1.75 18.01 -2.00
C ASP A 137 1.02 17.42 -3.21
N GLY A 138 0.01 18.12 -3.72
CA GLY A 138 -0.79 17.68 -4.89
C GLY A 138 0.03 17.43 -6.16
N SER A 139 1.33 17.76 -6.17
CA SER A 139 2.27 17.44 -7.24
C SER A 139 2.44 15.92 -7.41
N PHE A 140 2.43 15.13 -6.34
CA PHE A 140 2.59 13.66 -6.40
C PHE A 140 1.61 13.00 -7.36
N ALA A 141 0.34 13.39 -7.31
CA ALA A 141 -0.68 12.83 -8.18
C ALA A 141 -0.38 13.05 -9.68
N ARG A 142 0.29 14.15 -10.01
CA ARG A 142 0.68 14.49 -11.40
C ARG A 142 2.00 13.86 -11.80
N GLU A 143 2.95 13.79 -10.88
CA GLU A 143 4.33 13.37 -11.15
C GLU A 143 4.53 11.87 -11.07
N GLU A 144 3.72 11.15 -10.28
CA GLU A 144 3.88 9.69 -10.12
C GLU A 144 3.91 8.94 -11.45
N PRO A 145 2.97 9.12 -12.41
CA PRO A 145 2.99 8.36 -13.66
C PRO A 145 4.28 8.61 -14.47
N VAL A 146 4.77 9.86 -14.48
CA VAL A 146 6.01 10.23 -15.17
C VAL A 146 7.21 9.61 -14.45
N THR A 147 7.24 9.68 -13.12
CA THR A 147 8.29 9.07 -12.30
C THR A 147 8.38 7.57 -12.56
N LEU A 148 7.25 6.85 -12.53
CA LEU A 148 7.21 5.41 -12.79
C LEU A 148 7.68 5.07 -14.21
N ALA A 149 7.27 5.86 -15.22
CA ALA A 149 7.69 5.64 -16.60
C ALA A 149 9.20 5.82 -16.77
N VAL A 150 9.76 6.90 -16.24
CA VAL A 150 11.20 7.22 -16.33
C VAL A 150 12.04 6.19 -15.60
N VAL A 151 11.66 5.84 -14.37
CA VAL A 151 12.43 4.88 -13.55
C VAL A 151 12.37 3.47 -14.16
N ASN A 152 11.20 3.04 -14.61
CA ASN A 152 11.03 1.71 -15.20
C ASN A 152 11.64 1.57 -16.62
N ALA A 153 11.97 2.68 -17.29
CA ALA A 153 12.72 2.65 -18.55
C ALA A 153 14.16 2.15 -18.36
N ASP A 154 14.73 2.31 -17.15
CA ASP A 154 16.05 1.76 -16.79
C ASP A 154 15.91 0.60 -15.80
N ALA A 155 15.57 -0.57 -16.33
CA ALA A 155 15.43 -1.79 -15.52
C ALA A 155 16.71 -2.21 -14.81
N LYS A 156 17.89 -1.83 -15.34
CA LYS A 156 19.19 -2.13 -14.70
C LYS A 156 19.37 -1.30 -13.43
N MET A 157 19.02 -0.02 -13.49
CA MET A 157 19.06 0.88 -12.33
C MET A 157 18.14 0.39 -11.22
N VAL A 158 16.89 0.02 -11.54
CA VAL A 158 15.96 -0.56 -10.54
C VAL A 158 16.52 -1.83 -9.93
N SER A 159 17.06 -2.74 -10.77
CA SER A 159 17.63 -4.00 -10.28
C SER A 159 18.85 -3.77 -9.39
N ALA A 160 19.73 -2.83 -9.71
CA ALA A 160 20.89 -2.48 -8.90
C ALA A 160 20.48 -1.92 -7.53
N ALA A 161 19.51 -1.00 -7.49
CA ALA A 161 18.98 -0.45 -6.25
C ALA A 161 18.35 -1.53 -5.36
N VAL A 162 17.61 -2.46 -5.93
CA VAL A 162 17.00 -3.57 -5.19
C VAL A 162 18.06 -4.56 -4.69
N GLN A 163 19.10 -4.84 -5.49
CA GLN A 163 20.22 -5.72 -5.09
C GLN A 163 21.04 -5.14 -3.96
N SER A 164 21.28 -3.83 -3.94
CA SER A 164 22.02 -3.17 -2.84
C SER A 164 21.33 -3.33 -1.48
N LEU A 165 20.03 -3.63 -1.47
CA LEU A 165 19.23 -3.92 -0.28
C LEU A 165 19.13 -5.43 0.04
N GLY A 166 19.97 -6.26 -0.60
CA GLY A 166 19.98 -7.71 -0.38
C GLY A 166 18.81 -8.46 -1.04
N LEU A 167 18.07 -7.82 -1.93
CA LEU A 167 16.97 -8.44 -2.67
C LEU A 167 17.47 -8.91 -4.03
N GLY A 168 17.59 -10.22 -4.21
CA GLY A 168 18.12 -10.81 -5.44
C GLY A 168 17.10 -10.88 -6.58
N GLY A 169 17.64 -11.12 -7.80
CA GLY A 169 16.90 -11.47 -9.02
C GLY A 169 16.57 -10.28 -9.92
N GLU A 170 16.35 -10.58 -11.19
CA GLU A 170 16.02 -9.62 -12.24
C GLU A 170 14.50 -9.42 -12.39
N GLY A 171 14.09 -8.35 -13.08
CA GLY A 171 12.68 -8.09 -13.42
C GLY A 171 11.90 -7.35 -12.35
N TRP A 172 12.57 -6.67 -11.41
CA TRP A 172 11.93 -5.73 -10.50
C TRP A 172 11.43 -4.51 -11.26
N ARG A 173 10.25 -4.04 -10.87
CA ARG A 173 9.63 -2.81 -11.40
C ARG A 173 9.13 -1.96 -10.26
N VAL A 174 9.23 -0.65 -10.40
CA VAL A 174 8.57 0.31 -9.51
C VAL A 174 7.09 0.33 -9.85
N THR A 175 6.24 0.15 -8.84
CA THR A 175 4.78 0.06 -8.97
C THR A 175 4.05 1.18 -8.24
N GLY A 176 4.75 2.01 -7.49
CA GLY A 176 4.20 3.19 -6.84
C GLY A 176 5.30 4.08 -6.31
N ALA A 177 5.01 5.37 -6.27
CA ALA A 177 5.83 6.39 -5.66
C ALA A 177 4.98 7.24 -4.71
N ASP A 178 5.51 7.58 -3.55
CA ASP A 178 4.84 8.43 -2.58
C ASP A 178 5.89 9.19 -1.74
N PRO A 179 5.47 10.11 -0.84
CA PRO A 179 6.40 10.93 -0.07
C PRO A 179 7.45 10.17 0.74
N GLU A 180 7.21 8.91 1.05
CA GLU A 180 8.09 8.10 1.90
C GLU A 180 8.97 7.13 1.08
N GLY A 181 8.74 6.97 -0.23
CA GLY A 181 9.57 6.09 -1.05
C GLY A 181 8.90 5.46 -2.26
N LEU A 182 9.48 4.37 -2.73
CA LEU A 182 9.03 3.63 -3.90
C LEU A 182 8.59 2.21 -3.52
N ASP A 183 7.47 1.80 -4.07
CA ASP A 183 7.06 0.42 -4.05
C ASP A 183 7.66 -0.32 -5.24
N VAL A 184 8.27 -1.47 -5.01
CA VAL A 184 8.82 -2.32 -6.07
C VAL A 184 8.19 -3.71 -6.00
N ARG A 185 7.98 -4.30 -7.19
CA ARG A 185 7.39 -5.62 -7.34
C ARG A 185 8.14 -6.45 -8.36
N ARG A 186 8.25 -7.74 -8.06
CA ARG A 186 8.72 -8.78 -8.98
C ARG A 186 7.88 -10.03 -8.80
N ARG A 187 7.00 -10.32 -9.76
CA ARG A 187 6.03 -11.44 -9.65
C ARG A 187 5.23 -11.34 -8.33
N GLY A 188 5.28 -12.36 -7.48
CA GLY A 188 4.64 -12.40 -6.16
C GLY A 188 5.42 -11.70 -5.05
N SER A 189 6.65 -11.25 -5.30
CA SER A 189 7.49 -10.55 -4.31
C SER A 189 7.27 -9.04 -4.38
N ILE A 190 7.15 -8.43 -3.22
CA ILE A 190 7.10 -6.98 -3.05
C ILE A 190 8.22 -6.52 -2.15
N ALA A 191 8.66 -5.29 -2.32
CA ALA A 191 9.57 -4.63 -1.40
C ALA A 191 9.33 -3.12 -1.43
N ARG A 192 9.90 -2.43 -0.46
CA ARG A 192 9.84 -0.98 -0.40
C ARG A 192 11.24 -0.41 -0.30
N LEU A 193 11.50 0.59 -1.12
CA LEU A 193 12.69 1.41 -1.10
C LEU A 193 12.33 2.71 -0.38
N ALA A 194 12.84 2.89 0.85
CA ALA A 194 12.63 4.13 1.59
C ALA A 194 13.58 5.21 1.10
N LEU A 195 13.05 6.40 0.83
CA LEU A 195 13.81 7.56 0.41
C LEU A 195 14.24 8.40 1.61
N PRO A 196 15.46 8.94 1.61
CA PRO A 196 15.96 9.77 2.71
C PRO A 196 15.27 11.15 2.78
N LEU A 197 14.59 11.58 1.72
CA LEU A 197 13.91 12.88 1.64
C LEU A 197 12.54 12.73 0.97
N PRO A 198 11.52 13.48 1.46
CA PRO A 198 10.14 13.36 0.99
C PRO A 198 9.86 14.11 -0.33
N SER A 199 10.83 14.33 -1.20
CA SER A 199 10.64 15.01 -2.48
C SER A 199 10.79 14.03 -3.63
N LEU A 200 9.72 13.84 -4.40
CA LEU A 200 9.68 12.91 -5.51
C LEU A 200 9.40 13.61 -6.84
N SER A 201 10.31 14.47 -7.30
CA SER A 201 10.39 14.68 -8.73
C SER A 201 10.97 13.42 -9.39
N ALA A 202 10.58 13.12 -10.63
CA ALA A 202 11.14 11.97 -11.38
C ALA A 202 12.68 12.05 -11.45
N GLU A 203 13.23 13.26 -11.51
CA GLU A 203 14.66 13.54 -11.52
C GLU A 203 15.30 13.17 -10.17
N ALA A 204 14.74 13.65 -9.06
CA ALA A 204 15.25 13.35 -7.72
C ALA A 204 15.24 11.85 -7.41
N VAL A 205 14.20 11.13 -7.81
CA VAL A 205 14.12 9.67 -7.66
C VAL A 205 15.17 8.96 -8.49
N ARG A 206 15.35 9.36 -9.76
CA ARG A 206 16.37 8.78 -10.62
C ARG A 206 17.77 9.02 -10.05
N ASP A 207 18.04 10.21 -9.57
CA ASP A 207 19.32 10.57 -8.98
C ASP A 207 19.58 9.80 -7.68
N ALA A 208 18.56 9.66 -6.81
CA ALA A 208 18.66 8.85 -5.60
C ALA A 208 18.90 7.36 -5.93
N LEU A 209 18.22 6.82 -6.98
CA LEU A 209 18.47 5.47 -7.49
C LEU A 209 19.91 5.31 -7.98
N ALA A 210 20.40 6.27 -8.77
CA ALA A 210 21.76 6.25 -9.32
C ALA A 210 22.83 6.32 -8.22
N ARG A 211 22.56 7.06 -7.12
CA ARG A 211 23.48 7.17 -5.96
C ARG A 211 23.35 6.06 -4.93
N GLY A 212 22.35 5.18 -5.07
CA GLY A 212 22.10 4.12 -4.11
C GLY A 212 21.62 4.62 -2.73
N GLU A 213 20.96 5.76 -2.68
CA GLU A 213 20.50 6.44 -1.46
C GLU A 213 19.17 5.88 -0.93
N PHE A 214 19.00 4.57 -0.92
CA PHE A 214 17.80 3.91 -0.39
C PHE A 214 18.12 3.05 0.81
N SER A 215 17.15 2.94 1.72
CA SER A 215 17.13 1.94 2.76
C SER A 215 15.96 0.97 2.57
N ARG A 216 16.08 -0.22 3.14
CA ARG A 216 14.99 -1.17 3.23
C ARG A 216 14.05 -0.73 4.36
N SER A 217 12.81 -0.49 4.04
CA SER A 217 11.75 -0.24 5.03
C SER A 217 11.30 -1.53 5.68
#